data_f349aea9e35c446f83f87aaf54cedfff
#
_entry.id   f349aea9e35c446f83f87aaf54cedfff
#
_cell.length_a   1.000
_cell.length_b   1.000
_cell.length_c   1.000
_cell.angle_alpha   90.00
_cell.angle_beta   90.00
_cell.angle_gamma   90.00
#
_symmetry.space_group_name_H-M   'P 1'
#
loop_
_entity.id
_entity.type
_entity.pdbx_description
1 polymer ?
#
loop_
_entity_poly.entity_id
_entity_poly.type
_entity_poly.pdbx_seq_one_letter_code
_entity_poly.pdbx_strand_id
1 'polypeptide(L)'
;MNQEYLLSFYQKRSAEFTLLLSEKKKEINIVSNFRVITALGFLITTYFTFTNQQFIFGAVPFLVIFVALVQKHARHFKEKTHLENLLKINQEEGKAVTGDSSGFTNGSEFIDPHHPYSHDLDIFGDGSLFQSINRCNTIHGKKRMADRLGGALLEADDIKANQEAAKELCDKTDFRHHFQAAGLEIGEQPHDKDELLEWLKVPSILYSKPWFRILLIILPAATLLSIGVTFFIIEVRPFAILLALLQWAILGLYIKRINIFHEYISRKKNILEKYAHLLQFLQNEKFTSPLLKDLSVRAKEADVKVKSLASLVSTFNARLNAMTNLFVNSLLMFDLQCVYRLEKWKHENSSNLKSWLDVISEAEVLCSLGTFSFNHPSFNYPVIETELIVEAKEMGHPLINEKECVDNDILIDRNRSVVIITGANMAGKSTFLRSIGVNLILALNGAVVCAKSFRCPIIQMRSGMRTADSLKDHQSYFYAELNRLKTIMDELRLKKPLFILLDEILKGTNSTDKQLGSIALVKQLVLHPCIAIIATHDLALGELEKNHAGQIRNFCFEATIENDQLSFDYKLKPGLAQKMNATYLMKKMGIIPPD
;
A
#
# COMPACT_ATOMS: atom_id res chain seq x y z
N MET A 1 13.72 -20.14 11.82
CA MET A 1 12.54 -20.80 11.22
C MET A 1 12.93 -21.22 9.82
N ASN A 2 12.52 -22.38 9.33
CA ASN A 2 12.74 -22.78 7.95
C ASN A 2 11.45 -22.67 7.14
N GLN A 3 11.53 -22.77 5.83
CA GLN A 3 10.39 -22.67 4.91
C GLN A 3 9.26 -23.68 5.25
N GLU A 4 9.62 -24.90 5.67
CA GLU A 4 8.65 -25.94 6.05
C GLU A 4 7.83 -25.54 7.29
N TYR A 5 8.47 -24.90 8.27
CA TYR A 5 7.77 -24.37 9.44
C TYR A 5 6.75 -23.30 9.05
N LEU A 6 7.13 -22.35 8.17
CA LEU A 6 6.23 -21.30 7.72
C LEU A 6 5.02 -21.88 6.95
N LEU A 7 5.25 -22.86 6.08
CA LEU A 7 4.17 -23.55 5.37
C LEU A 7 3.23 -24.25 6.35
N SER A 8 3.77 -25.00 7.31
CA SER A 8 2.95 -25.67 8.32
C SER A 8 2.15 -24.69 9.18
N PHE A 9 2.75 -23.53 9.51
CA PHE A 9 2.11 -22.45 10.24
C PHE A 9 0.90 -21.90 9.50
N TYR A 10 1.04 -21.52 8.22
CA TYR A 10 -0.06 -21.00 7.40
C TYR A 10 -1.14 -22.06 7.10
N GLN A 11 -0.75 -23.31 6.89
CA GLN A 11 -1.70 -24.42 6.71
C GLN A 11 -2.54 -24.65 7.96
N LYS A 12 -1.92 -24.67 9.14
CA LYS A 12 -2.64 -24.81 10.42
C LYS A 12 -3.64 -23.69 10.63
N ARG A 13 -3.25 -22.43 10.40
CA ARG A 13 -4.15 -21.28 10.50
C ARG A 13 -5.28 -21.32 9.48
N SER A 14 -4.99 -21.73 8.25
CA SER A 14 -6.03 -21.92 7.22
C SER A 14 -7.05 -22.97 7.61
N ALA A 15 -6.63 -24.08 8.22
CA ALA A 15 -7.53 -25.11 8.72
C ALA A 15 -8.39 -24.59 9.89
N GLU A 16 -7.81 -23.84 10.82
CA GLU A 16 -8.51 -23.20 11.94
C GLU A 16 -9.60 -22.23 11.45
N PHE A 17 -9.26 -21.32 10.54
CA PHE A 17 -10.24 -20.37 9.99
C PHE A 17 -11.31 -21.05 9.14
N THR A 18 -11.00 -22.16 8.47
CA THR A 18 -12.00 -22.97 7.76
C THR A 18 -13.03 -23.56 8.72
N LEU A 19 -12.59 -24.07 9.87
CA LEU A 19 -13.47 -24.60 10.92
C LEU A 19 -14.37 -23.50 11.48
N LEU A 20 -13.77 -22.37 11.92
CA LEU A 20 -14.51 -21.22 12.45
C LEU A 20 -15.54 -20.67 11.44
N LEU A 21 -15.18 -20.64 10.15
CA LEU A 21 -16.09 -20.23 9.09
C LEU A 21 -17.28 -21.18 8.93
N SER A 22 -17.05 -22.50 9.05
CA SER A 22 -18.11 -23.50 8.98
C SER A 22 -19.12 -23.36 10.13
N GLU A 23 -18.62 -23.10 11.35
CA GLU A 23 -19.44 -22.83 12.53
C GLU A 23 -20.26 -21.55 12.37
N LYS A 24 -19.60 -20.47 11.90
CA LYS A 24 -20.28 -19.19 11.66
C LYS A 24 -21.38 -19.30 10.60
N LYS A 25 -21.19 -20.09 9.55
CA LYS A 25 -22.23 -20.37 8.55
C LYS A 25 -23.45 -21.09 9.16
N LYS A 26 -23.25 -22.03 10.11
CA LYS A 26 -24.33 -22.66 10.85
C LYS A 26 -25.12 -21.66 11.70
N GLU A 27 -24.43 -20.78 12.44
CA GLU A 27 -25.06 -19.72 13.23
C GLU A 27 -25.91 -18.78 12.36
N ILE A 28 -25.39 -18.37 11.20
CA ILE A 28 -26.12 -17.53 10.23
C ILE A 28 -27.41 -18.22 9.78
N ASN A 29 -27.35 -19.52 9.44
CA ASN A 29 -28.53 -20.28 8.99
C ASN A 29 -29.57 -20.38 10.09
N ILE A 30 -29.18 -20.62 11.36
CA ILE A 30 -30.08 -20.65 12.50
C ILE A 30 -30.80 -19.30 12.66
N VAL A 31 -30.05 -18.18 12.67
CA VAL A 31 -30.60 -16.82 12.78
C VAL A 31 -31.52 -16.51 11.60
N SER A 32 -31.17 -16.95 10.38
CA SER A 32 -32.00 -16.79 9.18
C SER A 32 -33.35 -17.49 9.32
N ASN A 33 -33.35 -18.73 9.80
CA ASN A 33 -34.59 -19.51 10.01
C ASN A 33 -35.49 -18.83 11.06
N PHE A 34 -34.91 -18.36 12.17
CA PHE A 34 -35.68 -17.61 13.19
C PHE A 34 -36.24 -16.29 12.64
N ARG A 35 -35.55 -15.59 11.73
CA ARG A 35 -36.09 -14.41 11.04
C ARG A 35 -37.31 -14.72 10.21
N VAL A 36 -37.28 -15.83 9.47
CA VAL A 36 -38.45 -16.26 8.67
C VAL A 36 -39.65 -16.57 9.59
N ILE A 37 -39.43 -17.33 10.67
CA ILE A 37 -40.48 -17.67 11.64
C ILE A 37 -41.07 -16.38 12.27
N THR A 38 -40.24 -15.45 12.71
CA THR A 38 -40.72 -14.20 13.32
C THR A 38 -41.41 -13.28 12.32
N ALA A 39 -40.97 -13.26 11.04
CA ALA A 39 -41.66 -12.52 9.98
C ALA A 39 -43.06 -13.10 9.69
N LEU A 40 -43.17 -14.43 9.61
CA LEU A 40 -44.45 -15.10 9.44
C LEU A 40 -45.38 -14.85 10.64
N GLY A 41 -44.85 -14.95 11.87
CA GLY A 41 -45.61 -14.64 13.09
C GLY A 41 -46.14 -13.21 13.09
N PHE A 42 -45.30 -12.25 12.67
CA PHE A 42 -45.73 -10.87 12.52
C PHE A 42 -46.85 -10.70 11.47
N LEU A 43 -46.72 -11.31 10.30
CA LEU A 43 -47.74 -11.25 9.26
C LEU A 43 -49.06 -11.85 9.70
N ILE A 44 -49.03 -13.02 10.37
CA ILE A 44 -50.22 -13.71 10.89
C ILE A 44 -50.93 -12.85 11.96
N THR A 45 -50.17 -12.34 12.94
CA THR A 45 -50.74 -11.51 14.01
C THR A 45 -51.29 -10.20 13.46
N THR A 46 -50.63 -9.59 12.47
CA THR A 46 -51.09 -8.38 11.78
C THR A 46 -52.40 -8.67 11.01
N TYR A 47 -52.53 -9.81 10.32
CA TYR A 47 -53.75 -10.19 9.66
C TYR A 47 -54.92 -10.30 10.64
N PHE A 48 -54.72 -10.97 11.79
CA PHE A 48 -55.77 -11.08 12.81
C PHE A 48 -56.10 -9.75 13.51
N THR A 49 -55.24 -8.75 13.47
CA THR A 49 -55.54 -7.43 13.98
C THR A 49 -56.72 -6.75 13.24
N PHE A 50 -56.94 -7.11 11.95
CA PHE A 50 -58.11 -6.62 11.19
C PHE A 50 -59.45 -7.21 11.72
N THR A 51 -59.40 -8.36 12.38
CA THR A 51 -60.61 -9.00 12.96
C THR A 51 -60.79 -8.67 14.45
N ASN A 52 -59.67 -8.51 15.18
CA ASN A 52 -59.68 -8.15 16.58
C ASN A 52 -58.44 -7.30 16.93
N GLN A 53 -58.66 -6.02 17.31
CA GLN A 53 -57.57 -5.03 17.59
C GLN A 53 -56.59 -5.49 18.66
N GLN A 54 -56.98 -6.39 19.58
CA GLN A 54 -56.09 -6.89 20.64
C GLN A 54 -54.86 -7.64 20.11
N PHE A 55 -54.93 -8.23 18.90
CA PHE A 55 -53.80 -8.90 18.29
C PHE A 55 -52.60 -7.96 17.95
N ILE A 56 -52.80 -6.65 17.98
CA ILE A 56 -51.68 -5.66 17.82
C ILE A 56 -50.64 -5.85 18.92
N PHE A 57 -51.05 -6.19 20.14
CA PHE A 57 -50.13 -6.48 21.25
C PHE A 57 -49.25 -7.72 20.99
N GLY A 58 -49.71 -8.65 20.15
CA GLY A 58 -48.92 -9.78 19.69
C GLY A 58 -47.98 -9.43 18.50
N ALA A 59 -48.41 -8.54 17.61
CA ALA A 59 -47.61 -8.13 16.44
C ALA A 59 -46.35 -7.35 16.84
N VAL A 60 -46.43 -6.45 17.83
CA VAL A 60 -45.30 -5.64 18.27
C VAL A 60 -44.10 -6.46 18.75
N PRO A 61 -44.24 -7.47 19.63
CA PRO A 61 -43.10 -8.34 19.99
C PRO A 61 -42.43 -9.03 18.81
N PHE A 62 -43.23 -9.59 17.86
CA PHE A 62 -42.67 -10.20 16.68
C PHE A 62 -41.86 -9.23 15.84
N LEU A 63 -42.30 -7.98 15.66
CA LEU A 63 -41.59 -6.93 14.97
C LEU A 63 -40.26 -6.58 15.68
N VAL A 64 -40.29 -6.42 17.00
CA VAL A 64 -39.10 -6.11 17.80
C VAL A 64 -38.05 -7.23 17.68
N ILE A 65 -38.50 -8.49 17.85
CA ILE A 65 -37.63 -9.67 17.72
C ILE A 65 -37.07 -9.74 16.29
N PHE A 66 -37.90 -9.52 15.26
CA PHE A 66 -37.46 -9.51 13.87
C PHE A 66 -36.37 -8.49 13.62
N VAL A 67 -36.55 -7.25 14.09
CA VAL A 67 -35.54 -6.18 13.95
C VAL A 67 -34.24 -6.56 14.66
N ALA A 68 -34.32 -7.11 15.87
CA ALA A 68 -33.15 -7.58 16.62
C ALA A 68 -32.42 -8.72 15.88
N LEU A 69 -33.16 -9.67 15.29
CA LEU A 69 -32.60 -10.77 14.48
C LEU A 69 -31.97 -10.25 13.17
N VAL A 70 -32.54 -9.22 12.54
CA VAL A 70 -31.94 -8.58 11.35
C VAL A 70 -30.59 -7.96 11.70
N GLN A 71 -30.50 -7.25 12.84
CA GLN A 71 -29.25 -6.65 13.30
C GLN A 71 -28.21 -7.73 13.65
N LYS A 72 -28.65 -8.81 14.35
CA LYS A 72 -27.77 -9.94 14.68
C LYS A 72 -27.27 -10.64 13.43
N HIS A 73 -28.13 -10.88 12.44
CA HIS A 73 -27.77 -11.48 11.17
C HIS A 73 -26.72 -10.63 10.42
N ALA A 74 -26.91 -9.31 10.35
CA ALA A 74 -25.96 -8.40 9.73
C ALA A 74 -24.58 -8.42 10.43
N ARG A 75 -24.57 -8.54 11.78
CA ARG A 75 -23.32 -8.70 12.55
C ARG A 75 -22.61 -10.01 12.18
N HIS A 76 -23.33 -11.15 12.17
CA HIS A 76 -22.73 -12.43 11.80
C HIS A 76 -22.20 -12.46 10.36
N PHE A 77 -22.85 -11.73 9.43
CA PHE A 77 -22.32 -11.59 8.07
C PHE A 77 -21.00 -10.82 8.02
N LYS A 78 -20.84 -9.74 8.81
CA LYS A 78 -19.56 -9.03 8.92
C LYS A 78 -18.46 -9.94 9.49
N GLU A 79 -18.77 -10.68 10.56
CA GLU A 79 -17.84 -11.64 11.16
C GLU A 79 -17.43 -12.73 10.17
N LYS A 80 -18.40 -13.25 9.40
CA LYS A 80 -18.14 -14.22 8.32
C LYS A 80 -17.18 -13.66 7.27
N THR A 81 -17.43 -12.46 6.76
CA THR A 81 -16.56 -11.80 5.75
C THR A 81 -15.15 -11.61 6.30
N HIS A 82 -15.02 -11.21 7.57
CA HIS A 82 -13.72 -11.08 8.23
C HIS A 82 -12.96 -12.42 8.30
N LEU A 83 -13.64 -13.52 8.66
CA LEU A 83 -13.06 -14.87 8.67
C LEU A 83 -12.67 -15.36 7.26
N GLU A 84 -13.49 -15.06 6.24
CA GLU A 84 -13.16 -15.35 4.83
C GLU A 84 -11.89 -14.61 4.38
N ASN A 85 -11.73 -13.36 4.78
CA ASN A 85 -10.53 -12.58 4.51
C ASN A 85 -9.30 -13.16 5.22
N LEU A 86 -9.43 -13.54 6.51
CA LEU A 86 -8.34 -14.19 7.26
C LEU A 86 -7.92 -15.52 6.62
N LEU A 87 -8.87 -16.33 6.18
CA LEU A 87 -8.59 -17.58 5.47
C LEU A 87 -7.83 -17.29 4.17
N LYS A 88 -8.31 -16.32 3.36
CA LYS A 88 -7.66 -15.93 2.11
C LYS A 88 -6.23 -15.44 2.36
N ILE A 89 -6.00 -14.56 3.35
CA ILE A 89 -4.67 -14.06 3.69
C ILE A 89 -3.72 -15.22 3.99
N ASN A 90 -4.12 -16.16 4.85
CA ASN A 90 -3.24 -17.26 5.22
C ASN A 90 -2.97 -18.22 4.05
N GLN A 91 -3.92 -18.40 3.14
CA GLN A 91 -3.72 -19.19 1.92
C GLN A 91 -2.74 -18.52 0.96
N GLU A 92 -2.89 -17.20 0.73
CA GLU A 92 -2.01 -16.46 -0.17
C GLU A 92 -0.59 -16.30 0.42
N GLU A 93 -0.46 -16.09 1.74
CA GLU A 93 0.86 -16.07 2.40
C GLU A 93 1.54 -17.46 2.33
N GLY A 94 0.77 -18.53 2.46
CA GLY A 94 1.31 -19.88 2.27
C GLY A 94 1.87 -20.12 0.87
N LYS A 95 1.24 -19.55 -0.18
CA LYS A 95 1.76 -19.59 -1.56
C LYS A 95 2.99 -18.69 -1.69
N ALA A 96 2.97 -17.47 -1.12
CA ALA A 96 4.09 -16.54 -1.18
C ALA A 96 5.37 -17.12 -0.58
N VAL A 97 5.29 -17.88 0.50
CA VAL A 97 6.43 -18.61 1.10
C VAL A 97 7.05 -19.61 0.11
N THR A 98 6.30 -20.14 -0.85
CA THR A 98 6.83 -21.02 -1.92
C THR A 98 7.29 -20.26 -3.16
N GLY A 99 7.25 -18.92 -3.15
CA GLY A 99 7.66 -18.05 -4.26
C GLY A 99 6.53 -17.59 -5.17
N ASP A 100 5.27 -18.01 -4.92
CA ASP A 100 4.11 -17.54 -5.69
C ASP A 100 3.41 -16.39 -4.98
N SER A 101 3.73 -15.16 -5.39
CA SER A 101 3.09 -13.93 -4.90
C SER A 101 1.97 -13.43 -5.81
N SER A 102 1.50 -14.21 -6.79
CA SER A 102 0.49 -13.81 -7.79
C SER A 102 -0.86 -13.38 -7.19
N GLY A 103 -1.18 -13.84 -5.96
CA GLY A 103 -2.39 -13.43 -5.22
C GLY A 103 -2.36 -11.99 -4.71
N PHE A 104 -1.22 -11.31 -4.75
CA PHE A 104 -1.06 -9.93 -4.29
C PHE A 104 -1.00 -8.94 -5.46
N THR A 105 -1.34 -7.67 -5.19
CA THR A 105 -1.28 -6.61 -6.21
C THR A 105 0.16 -6.37 -6.65
N ASN A 106 0.38 -6.31 -7.95
CA ASN A 106 1.72 -6.20 -8.57
C ASN A 106 2.22 -4.76 -8.73
N GLY A 107 1.38 -3.74 -8.50
CA GLY A 107 1.76 -2.33 -8.63
C GLY A 107 2.02 -1.89 -10.07
N SER A 108 1.40 -2.54 -11.07
CA SER A 108 1.57 -2.18 -12.48
C SER A 108 1.18 -0.73 -12.79
N GLU A 109 0.28 -0.15 -12.00
CA GLU A 109 -0.12 1.26 -12.08
C GLU A 109 1.01 2.25 -11.72
N PHE A 110 2.10 1.77 -11.09
CA PHE A 110 3.26 2.57 -10.70
C PHE A 110 4.47 2.37 -11.62
N ILE A 111 4.34 1.60 -12.70
CA ILE A 111 5.41 1.40 -13.67
C ILE A 111 5.68 2.72 -14.40
N ASP A 112 6.91 3.21 -14.27
CA ASP A 112 7.43 4.36 -15.01
C ASP A 112 8.76 3.97 -15.67
N PRO A 113 8.80 3.83 -17.02
CA PRO A 113 10.02 3.51 -17.75
C PRO A 113 11.13 4.56 -17.64
N HIS A 114 10.77 5.81 -17.29
CA HIS A 114 11.72 6.91 -17.13
C HIS A 114 12.22 7.07 -15.68
N HIS A 115 11.69 6.26 -14.77
CA HIS A 115 12.13 6.29 -13.38
C HIS A 115 13.63 5.97 -13.26
N PRO A 116 14.36 6.62 -12.35
CA PRO A 116 15.81 6.47 -12.20
C PRO A 116 16.32 5.04 -12.02
N TYR A 117 15.49 4.10 -11.52
CA TYR A 117 15.91 2.70 -11.28
C TYR A 117 14.75 1.68 -11.22
N SER A 118 13.50 2.09 -10.98
CA SER A 118 12.43 1.12 -10.66
C SER A 118 12.16 0.13 -11.77
N HIS A 119 12.26 0.56 -13.04
CA HIS A 119 12.08 -0.31 -14.20
C HIS A 119 13.26 -1.28 -14.40
N ASP A 120 14.48 -0.85 -14.10
CA ASP A 120 15.69 -1.67 -14.25
C ASP A 120 15.78 -2.79 -13.20
N LEU A 121 15.27 -2.51 -11.99
CA LEU A 121 15.32 -3.39 -10.82
C LEU A 121 14.05 -4.20 -10.61
N ASP A 122 13.11 -4.17 -11.55
CA ASP A 122 11.84 -4.89 -11.46
C ASP A 122 11.09 -4.59 -10.14
N ILE A 123 10.99 -3.28 -9.77
CA ILE A 123 10.34 -2.87 -8.52
C ILE A 123 8.83 -3.03 -8.61
N PHE A 124 8.21 -2.80 -9.78
CA PHE A 124 6.78 -2.88 -10.03
C PHE A 124 6.48 -3.84 -11.18
N GLY A 125 5.29 -4.42 -11.19
CA GLY A 125 4.82 -5.38 -12.17
C GLY A 125 4.80 -6.82 -11.64
N ASP A 126 4.57 -7.78 -12.51
CA ASP A 126 4.51 -9.19 -12.16
C ASP A 126 5.87 -9.73 -11.69
N GLY A 127 5.87 -10.50 -10.60
CA GLY A 127 7.09 -11.04 -9.99
C GLY A 127 8.02 -9.98 -9.38
N SER A 128 7.53 -8.77 -9.15
CA SER A 128 8.31 -7.62 -8.68
C SER A 128 8.53 -7.60 -7.16
N LEU A 129 9.43 -6.72 -6.73
CA LEU A 129 9.64 -6.47 -5.31
C LEU A 129 8.34 -5.96 -4.63
N PHE A 130 7.63 -5.05 -5.29
CA PHE A 130 6.35 -4.53 -4.77
C PHE A 130 5.36 -5.68 -4.54
N GLN A 131 5.18 -6.57 -5.50
CA GLN A 131 4.26 -7.71 -5.37
C GLN A 131 4.65 -8.64 -4.21
N SER A 132 5.95 -8.85 -4.00
CA SER A 132 6.46 -9.68 -2.92
C SER A 132 6.23 -9.07 -1.53
N ILE A 133 6.42 -7.75 -1.37
CA ILE A 133 6.41 -7.08 -0.06
C ILE A 133 5.07 -6.43 0.30
N ASN A 134 4.30 -5.96 -0.67
CA ASN A 134 3.10 -5.17 -0.43
C ASN A 134 1.95 -6.02 0.14
N ARG A 135 1.45 -5.60 1.30
CA ARG A 135 0.24 -6.14 1.95
C ARG A 135 -0.78 -5.04 2.24
N CYS A 136 -0.58 -3.86 1.65
CA CYS A 136 -1.50 -2.74 1.79
C CYS A 136 -2.79 -3.00 1.02
N ASN A 137 -3.92 -2.67 1.63
CA ASN A 137 -5.24 -2.85 1.05
C ASN A 137 -5.93 -1.52 0.71
N THR A 138 -5.49 -0.43 1.33
CA THR A 138 -5.94 0.91 0.95
C THR A 138 -5.15 1.42 -0.25
N ILE A 139 -5.79 2.24 -1.08
CA ILE A 139 -5.12 2.89 -2.23
C ILE A 139 -3.96 3.76 -1.74
N HIS A 140 -4.13 4.39 -0.56
CA HIS A 140 -3.09 5.22 0.05
C HIS A 140 -1.91 4.43 0.56
N GLY A 141 -2.17 3.30 1.21
CA GLY A 141 -1.14 2.39 1.68
C GLY A 141 -0.31 1.87 0.51
N LYS A 142 -0.97 1.44 -0.59
CA LYS A 142 -0.29 1.01 -1.83
C LYS A 142 0.56 2.11 -2.42
N LYS A 143 0.00 3.33 -2.56
CA LYS A 143 0.76 4.48 -3.06
C LYS A 143 1.93 4.83 -2.14
N ARG A 144 1.74 4.82 -0.83
CA ARG A 144 2.80 5.07 0.16
C ARG A 144 3.92 4.05 0.04
N MET A 145 3.59 2.76 -0.12
CA MET A 145 4.57 1.70 -0.37
C MET A 145 5.31 1.94 -1.69
N ALA A 146 4.59 2.29 -2.76
CA ALA A 146 5.20 2.58 -4.06
C ALA A 146 6.13 3.80 -3.99
N ASP A 147 5.72 4.89 -3.34
CA ASP A 147 6.54 6.09 -3.16
C ASP A 147 7.83 5.76 -2.37
N ARG A 148 7.77 4.90 -1.35
CA ARG A 148 8.93 4.45 -0.59
C ARG A 148 9.88 3.61 -1.42
N LEU A 149 9.37 2.62 -2.15
CA LEU A 149 10.18 1.79 -3.04
C LEU A 149 10.68 2.58 -4.26
N GLY A 150 9.99 3.66 -4.63
CA GLY A 150 10.35 4.60 -5.69
C GLY A 150 11.36 5.68 -5.27
N GLY A 151 12.00 5.59 -4.10
CA GLY A 151 13.14 6.45 -3.75
C GLY A 151 12.84 7.61 -2.81
N ALA A 152 11.74 7.57 -2.08
CA ALA A 152 11.54 8.47 -0.95
C ALA A 152 12.58 8.14 0.14
N LEU A 153 13.66 8.91 0.19
CA LEU A 153 14.69 8.75 1.22
C LEU A 153 14.11 9.11 2.59
N LEU A 154 14.38 8.25 3.56
CA LEU A 154 14.12 8.50 4.97
C LEU A 154 15.41 8.97 5.65
N GLU A 155 15.26 9.70 6.75
CA GLU A 155 16.37 10.01 7.65
C GLU A 155 16.81 8.74 8.42
N ALA A 156 18.04 8.72 8.92
CA ALA A 156 18.60 7.55 9.60
C ALA A 156 17.75 7.11 10.81
N ASP A 157 17.23 8.07 11.57
CA ASP A 157 16.38 7.82 12.73
C ASP A 157 15.03 7.22 12.31
N ASP A 158 14.45 7.66 11.18
CA ASP A 158 13.21 7.11 10.63
C ASP A 158 13.41 5.67 10.14
N ILE A 159 14.54 5.39 9.45
CA ILE A 159 14.87 4.02 9.02
C ILE A 159 14.97 3.09 10.23
N LYS A 160 15.69 3.52 11.28
CA LYS A 160 15.83 2.76 12.50
C LYS A 160 14.49 2.54 13.21
N ALA A 161 13.67 3.59 13.30
CA ALA A 161 12.32 3.49 13.86
C ALA A 161 11.44 2.49 13.07
N ASN A 162 11.55 2.47 11.73
CA ASN A 162 10.87 1.48 10.89
C ASN A 162 11.38 0.07 11.13
N GLN A 163 12.70 -0.14 11.29
CA GLN A 163 13.26 -1.46 11.63
C GLN A 163 12.71 -1.97 12.97
N GLU A 164 12.70 -1.12 14.01
CA GLU A 164 12.16 -1.47 15.32
C GLU A 164 10.66 -1.81 15.25
N ALA A 165 9.89 -1.03 14.51
CA ALA A 165 8.46 -1.26 14.29
C ALA A 165 8.19 -2.54 13.49
N ALA A 166 8.93 -2.77 12.40
CA ALA A 166 8.80 -3.97 11.58
C ALA A 166 9.19 -5.24 12.36
N LYS A 167 10.23 -5.16 13.20
CA LYS A 167 10.63 -6.24 14.08
C LYS A 167 9.55 -6.58 15.11
N GLU A 168 8.95 -5.59 15.75
CA GLU A 168 7.82 -5.82 16.65
C GLU A 168 6.62 -6.43 15.92
N LEU A 169 6.29 -5.91 14.74
CA LEU A 169 5.19 -6.40 13.94
C LEU A 169 5.46 -7.81 13.36
N CYS A 170 6.72 -8.21 13.16
CA CYS A 170 7.07 -9.57 12.77
C CYS A 170 6.48 -10.60 13.74
N ASP A 171 6.56 -10.33 15.04
CA ASP A 171 6.05 -11.22 16.09
C ASP A 171 4.53 -11.13 16.30
N LYS A 172 3.88 -10.04 15.82
CA LYS A 172 2.45 -9.77 15.98
C LYS A 172 1.62 -10.24 14.77
N THR A 173 1.72 -11.52 14.40
CA THR A 173 1.04 -12.07 13.21
C THR A 173 -0.48 -11.92 13.30
N ASP A 174 -1.10 -12.15 14.46
CA ASP A 174 -2.55 -11.99 14.63
C ASP A 174 -2.99 -10.56 14.36
N PHE A 175 -2.30 -9.58 14.94
CA PHE A 175 -2.58 -8.18 14.68
C PHE A 175 -2.49 -7.85 13.18
N ARG A 176 -1.38 -8.22 12.51
CA ARG A 176 -1.17 -7.96 11.09
C ARG A 176 -2.28 -8.56 10.21
N HIS A 177 -2.64 -9.83 10.47
CA HIS A 177 -3.66 -10.52 9.68
C HIS A 177 -5.06 -9.92 9.92
N HIS A 178 -5.43 -9.60 11.16
CA HIS A 178 -6.71 -8.96 11.46
C HIS A 178 -6.78 -7.54 10.90
N PHE A 179 -5.71 -6.77 10.97
CA PHE A 179 -5.61 -5.44 10.38
C PHE A 179 -5.75 -5.50 8.85
N GLN A 180 -5.05 -6.42 8.21
CA GLN A 180 -5.14 -6.67 6.77
C GLN A 180 -6.54 -7.14 6.35
N ALA A 181 -7.17 -8.06 7.12
CA ALA A 181 -8.52 -8.54 6.87
C ALA A 181 -9.56 -7.41 6.94
N ALA A 182 -9.43 -6.50 7.92
CA ALA A 182 -10.26 -5.30 8.00
C ALA A 182 -10.07 -4.38 6.79
N GLY A 183 -8.85 -4.25 6.29
CA GLY A 183 -8.54 -3.53 5.05
C GLY A 183 -9.20 -4.12 3.81
N LEU A 184 -9.45 -5.42 3.77
CA LEU A 184 -10.11 -6.13 2.65
C LEU A 184 -11.65 -6.11 2.71
N GLU A 185 -12.26 -5.76 3.86
CA GLU A 185 -13.72 -5.86 4.04
C GLU A 185 -14.51 -5.05 3.02
N ILE A 186 -14.00 -3.90 2.61
CA ILE A 186 -14.67 -2.99 1.69
C ILE A 186 -13.67 -2.55 0.62
N GLY A 187 -14.00 -2.78 -0.64
CA GLY A 187 -13.20 -2.31 -1.77
C GLY A 187 -13.22 -0.78 -1.88
N GLU A 188 -12.05 -0.18 -2.12
CA GLU A 188 -11.91 1.24 -2.45
C GLU A 188 -11.97 1.46 -3.97
N GLN A 189 -12.55 2.59 -4.38
CA GLN A 189 -12.45 3.08 -5.75
C GLN A 189 -11.30 4.09 -5.86
N PRO A 190 -10.61 4.17 -7.00
CA PRO A 190 -9.45 5.05 -7.18
C PRO A 190 -9.69 6.51 -6.78
N HIS A 191 -10.91 7.01 -6.95
CA HIS A 191 -11.27 8.40 -6.68
C HIS A 191 -11.83 8.66 -5.28
N ASP A 192 -12.01 7.64 -4.44
CA ASP A 192 -12.68 7.79 -3.13
C ASP A 192 -12.03 8.82 -2.21
N LYS A 193 -10.70 8.85 -2.14
CA LYS A 193 -9.97 9.85 -1.35
C LYS A 193 -10.06 11.23 -1.96
N ASP A 194 -9.79 11.32 -3.25
CA ASP A 194 -9.73 12.62 -3.91
C ASP A 194 -11.09 13.31 -3.78
N GLU A 195 -12.18 12.57 -3.98
CA GLU A 195 -13.54 13.08 -3.74
C GLU A 195 -13.77 13.47 -2.26
N LEU A 196 -13.25 12.69 -1.29
CA LEU A 196 -13.34 13.05 0.13
C LEU A 196 -12.54 14.31 0.44
N LEU A 197 -11.35 14.46 -0.13
CA LEU A 197 -10.52 15.66 0.03
C LEU A 197 -11.09 16.86 -0.73
N GLU A 198 -11.71 16.64 -1.89
CA GLU A 198 -12.42 17.69 -2.62
C GLU A 198 -13.65 18.19 -1.86
N TRP A 199 -14.41 17.26 -1.25
CA TRP A 199 -15.50 17.66 -0.36
C TRP A 199 -15.04 18.61 0.75
N LEU A 200 -13.85 18.43 1.30
CA LEU A 200 -13.28 19.36 2.28
C LEU A 200 -13.11 20.79 1.72
N LYS A 201 -12.86 20.93 0.43
CA LYS A 201 -12.67 22.24 -0.24
C LYS A 201 -14.00 22.93 -0.57
N VAL A 202 -15.14 22.22 -0.60
CA VAL A 202 -16.46 22.79 -0.88
C VAL A 202 -16.77 23.88 0.16
N PRO A 203 -17.15 25.12 -0.21
CA PRO A 203 -17.41 26.19 0.76
C PRO A 203 -18.55 25.86 1.72
N SER A 204 -18.35 26.09 3.02
CA SER A 204 -19.41 26.00 4.02
C SER A 204 -20.36 27.18 3.88
N ILE A 205 -21.68 26.91 3.87
CA ILE A 205 -22.71 27.90 3.57
C ILE A 205 -23.58 28.14 4.79
N LEU A 206 -23.93 27.08 5.51
CA LEU A 206 -24.84 27.15 6.65
C LEU A 206 -24.07 27.46 7.93
N TYR A 207 -22.96 26.76 8.16
CA TYR A 207 -22.16 26.93 9.37
C TYR A 207 -21.50 28.31 9.45
N SER A 208 -21.17 28.92 8.32
CA SER A 208 -20.61 30.29 8.26
C SER A 208 -21.58 31.38 8.74
N LYS A 209 -22.88 31.06 8.90
CA LYS A 209 -23.93 32.03 9.28
C LYS A 209 -24.43 31.72 10.67
N PRO A 210 -24.03 32.47 11.73
CA PRO A 210 -24.42 32.19 13.13
C PRO A 210 -25.93 32.13 13.36
N TRP A 211 -26.70 33.00 12.69
CA TRP A 211 -28.15 33.04 12.80
C TRP A 211 -28.83 31.76 12.30
N PHE A 212 -28.17 31.01 11.40
CA PHE A 212 -28.73 29.78 10.85
C PHE A 212 -28.86 28.70 11.95
N ARG A 213 -27.90 28.63 12.88
CA ARG A 213 -27.95 27.74 14.03
C ARG A 213 -29.20 28.00 14.88
N ILE A 214 -29.53 29.28 15.08
CA ILE A 214 -30.71 29.69 15.87
C ILE A 214 -31.99 29.27 15.13
N LEU A 215 -32.05 29.51 13.80
CA LEU A 215 -33.18 29.13 12.96
C LEU A 215 -33.44 27.62 13.00
N LEU A 216 -32.38 26.79 12.90
CA LEU A 216 -32.47 25.32 12.93
C LEU A 216 -32.94 24.75 14.27
N ILE A 217 -32.97 25.55 15.35
CA ILE A 217 -33.47 25.15 16.66
C ILE A 217 -34.88 25.73 16.88
N ILE A 218 -35.07 27.04 16.68
CA ILE A 218 -36.32 27.73 17.01
C ILE A 218 -37.47 27.27 16.12
N LEU A 219 -37.26 27.18 14.81
CA LEU A 219 -38.35 26.88 13.88
C LEU A 219 -38.89 25.45 14.04
N PRO A 220 -38.08 24.40 14.15
CA PRO A 220 -38.56 23.06 14.53
C PRO A 220 -39.24 23.01 15.92
N ALA A 221 -38.65 23.67 16.91
CA ALA A 221 -39.23 23.71 18.25
C ALA A 221 -40.63 24.37 18.25
N ALA A 222 -40.78 25.49 17.56
CA ALA A 222 -42.08 26.18 17.41
C ALA A 222 -43.09 25.29 16.66
N THR A 223 -42.65 24.56 15.62
CA THR A 223 -43.53 23.63 14.91
C THR A 223 -44.00 22.48 15.77
N LEU A 224 -43.09 21.84 16.53
CA LEU A 224 -43.44 20.75 17.45
C LEU A 224 -44.36 21.24 18.58
N LEU A 225 -44.06 22.41 19.13
CA LEU A 225 -44.91 23.02 20.17
C LEU A 225 -46.30 23.31 19.63
N SER A 226 -46.40 23.94 18.44
CA SER A 226 -47.69 24.24 17.82
C SER A 226 -48.52 22.97 17.54
N ILE A 227 -47.90 21.90 17.08
CA ILE A 227 -48.53 20.58 16.91
C ILE A 227 -49.04 20.05 18.27
N GLY A 228 -48.22 20.13 19.32
CA GLY A 228 -48.63 19.72 20.67
C GLY A 228 -49.84 20.50 21.19
N VAL A 229 -49.87 21.81 20.94
CA VAL A 229 -51.00 22.69 21.36
C VAL A 229 -52.26 22.36 20.55
N THR A 230 -52.17 21.88 19.31
CA THR A 230 -53.35 21.50 18.51
C THR A 230 -54.17 20.36 19.12
N PHE A 231 -53.62 19.55 20.03
CA PHE A 231 -54.37 18.53 20.77
C PHE A 231 -55.32 19.14 21.80
N PHE A 232 -55.02 20.36 22.24
CA PHE A 232 -55.84 21.09 23.24
C PHE A 232 -56.65 22.22 22.62
N ILE A 233 -56.10 22.89 21.60
CA ILE A 233 -56.67 24.08 20.96
C ILE A 233 -56.66 23.87 19.44
N ILE A 234 -57.78 23.48 18.86
CA ILE A 234 -57.91 23.12 17.43
C ILE A 234 -57.61 24.30 16.50
N GLU A 235 -57.92 25.53 16.92
CA GLU A 235 -57.71 26.76 16.16
C GLU A 235 -56.23 27.02 15.83
N VAL A 236 -55.27 26.36 16.51
CA VAL A 236 -53.82 26.50 16.22
C VAL A 236 -53.35 25.64 15.05
N ARG A 237 -54.17 24.72 14.52
CA ARG A 237 -53.80 23.84 13.38
C ARG A 237 -53.27 24.61 12.15
N PRO A 238 -53.93 25.71 11.66
CA PRO A 238 -53.43 26.45 10.52
C PRO A 238 -52.01 27.00 10.74
N PHE A 239 -51.71 27.42 11.97
CA PHE A 239 -50.38 27.91 12.31
C PHE A 239 -49.32 26.82 12.30
N ALA A 240 -49.63 25.62 12.79
CA ALA A 240 -48.71 24.47 12.70
C ALA A 240 -48.42 24.10 11.22
N ILE A 241 -49.44 24.09 10.35
CA ILE A 241 -49.28 23.86 8.91
C ILE A 241 -48.44 24.96 8.30
N LEU A 242 -48.69 26.24 8.62
CA LEU A 242 -47.91 27.36 8.10
C LEU A 242 -46.41 27.23 8.47
N LEU A 243 -46.09 26.85 9.71
CA LEU A 243 -44.69 26.61 10.12
C LEU A 243 -44.05 25.47 9.37
N ALA A 244 -44.77 24.37 9.14
CA ALA A 244 -44.28 23.24 8.34
C ALA A 244 -44.03 23.65 6.86
N LEU A 245 -44.94 24.42 6.25
CA LEU A 245 -44.77 24.96 4.91
C LEU A 245 -43.59 25.94 4.83
N LEU A 246 -43.36 26.75 5.86
CA LEU A 246 -42.21 27.65 5.93
C LEU A 246 -40.89 26.84 5.99
N GLN A 247 -40.86 25.73 6.75
CA GLN A 247 -39.71 24.82 6.76
C GLN A 247 -39.42 24.26 5.34
N TRP A 248 -40.46 23.84 4.58
CA TRP A 248 -40.31 23.39 3.20
C TRP A 248 -39.87 24.49 2.26
N ALA A 249 -40.37 25.72 2.41
CA ALA A 249 -39.93 26.86 1.61
C ALA A 249 -38.43 27.13 1.81
N ILE A 250 -37.97 27.14 3.09
CA ILE A 250 -36.55 27.31 3.41
C ILE A 250 -35.71 26.13 2.82
N LEU A 251 -36.18 24.89 3.00
CA LEU A 251 -35.52 23.71 2.43
C LEU A 251 -35.39 23.83 0.92
N GLY A 252 -36.45 24.27 0.22
CA GLY A 252 -36.48 24.48 -1.22
C GLY A 252 -35.40 25.46 -1.70
N LEU A 253 -35.16 26.55 -0.96
CA LEU A 253 -34.09 27.51 -1.27
C LEU A 253 -32.69 26.89 -1.29
N TYR A 254 -32.46 25.86 -0.49
CA TYR A 254 -31.17 25.20 -0.34
C TYR A 254 -31.08 23.83 -1.01
N ILE A 255 -32.17 23.29 -1.57
CA ILE A 255 -32.27 21.91 -2.08
C ILE A 255 -31.17 21.55 -3.09
N LYS A 256 -30.87 22.45 -4.03
CA LYS A 256 -29.80 22.24 -5.02
C LYS A 256 -28.43 22.03 -4.35
N ARG A 257 -28.14 22.81 -3.33
CA ARG A 257 -26.88 22.72 -2.57
C ARG A 257 -26.81 21.49 -1.70
N ILE A 258 -27.93 21.14 -1.05
CA ILE A 258 -28.06 19.91 -0.25
C ILE A 258 -27.80 18.68 -1.14
N ASN A 259 -28.34 18.66 -2.36
CA ASN A 259 -28.15 17.56 -3.31
C ASN A 259 -26.69 17.44 -3.76
N ILE A 260 -26.05 18.55 -4.12
CA ILE A 260 -24.61 18.57 -4.45
C ILE A 260 -23.78 18.04 -3.27
N PHE A 261 -24.04 18.54 -2.06
CA PHE A 261 -23.34 18.11 -0.86
C PHE A 261 -23.55 16.64 -0.55
N HIS A 262 -24.77 16.13 -0.74
CA HIS A 262 -25.10 14.73 -0.57
C HIS A 262 -24.38 13.84 -1.61
N GLU A 263 -24.27 14.26 -2.86
CA GLU A 263 -23.58 13.53 -3.91
C GLU A 263 -22.10 13.27 -3.58
N TYR A 264 -21.39 14.28 -3.05
CA TYR A 264 -20.00 14.15 -2.66
C TYR A 264 -19.79 13.19 -1.49
N ILE A 265 -20.67 13.20 -0.48
CA ILE A 265 -20.37 12.52 0.80
C ILE A 265 -21.14 11.21 1.01
N SER A 266 -22.31 11.03 0.36
CA SER A 266 -23.21 9.90 0.66
C SER A 266 -22.60 8.54 0.36
N ARG A 267 -21.80 8.46 -0.73
CA ARG A 267 -21.12 7.23 -1.15
C ARG A 267 -19.93 6.87 -0.25
N LYS A 268 -19.47 7.80 0.60
CA LYS A 268 -18.25 7.64 1.41
C LYS A 268 -18.49 6.96 2.75
N LYS A 269 -19.74 6.63 3.10
CA LYS A 269 -20.07 5.95 4.36
C LYS A 269 -19.22 4.71 4.59
N ASN A 270 -19.20 3.81 3.60
CA ASN A 270 -18.55 2.51 3.73
C ASN A 270 -17.03 2.65 3.89
N ILE A 271 -16.42 3.57 3.13
CA ILE A 271 -14.98 3.82 3.23
C ILE A 271 -14.60 4.47 4.57
N LEU A 272 -15.43 5.37 5.09
CA LEU A 272 -15.23 5.96 6.41
C LEU A 272 -15.38 4.92 7.54
N GLU A 273 -16.34 4.00 7.42
CA GLU A 273 -16.47 2.88 8.35
C GLU A 273 -15.24 1.96 8.32
N LYS A 274 -14.69 1.67 7.14
CA LYS A 274 -13.43 0.91 6.98
C LYS A 274 -12.27 1.63 7.67
N TYR A 275 -12.09 2.92 7.40
CA TYR A 275 -11.00 3.68 8.02
C TYR A 275 -11.14 3.74 9.55
N ALA A 276 -12.36 3.94 10.06
CA ALA A 276 -12.61 3.87 11.48
C ALA A 276 -12.28 2.50 12.08
N HIS A 277 -12.59 1.42 11.37
CA HIS A 277 -12.27 0.06 11.81
C HIS A 277 -10.75 -0.19 11.86
N LEU A 278 -10.00 0.25 10.84
CA LEU A 278 -8.53 0.17 10.82
C LEU A 278 -7.91 0.99 11.97
N LEU A 279 -8.39 2.22 12.20
CA LEU A 279 -7.92 3.04 13.31
C LEU A 279 -8.23 2.39 14.67
N GLN A 280 -9.38 1.71 14.78
CA GLN A 280 -9.74 0.97 15.99
C GLN A 280 -8.81 -0.21 16.28
N PHE A 281 -8.35 -0.94 15.26
CA PHE A 281 -7.34 -1.99 15.45
C PHE A 281 -6.05 -1.41 15.97
N LEU A 282 -5.57 -0.29 15.39
CA LEU A 282 -4.34 0.36 15.82
C LEU A 282 -4.37 0.88 17.26
N GLN A 283 -5.49 1.51 17.68
CA GLN A 283 -5.58 2.06 19.03
C GLN A 283 -5.69 0.99 20.12
N ASN A 284 -6.26 -0.19 19.80
CA ASN A 284 -6.50 -1.25 20.77
C ASN A 284 -5.27 -2.16 20.96
N GLU A 285 -4.32 -2.14 20.04
CA GLU A 285 -3.11 -2.95 20.13
C GLU A 285 -2.09 -2.31 21.07
N LYS A 286 -1.39 -3.15 21.84
CA LYS A 286 -0.31 -2.72 22.74
C LYS A 286 1.03 -2.81 22.02
N PHE A 287 1.59 -1.66 21.70
CA PHE A 287 2.89 -1.55 21.06
C PHE A 287 4.01 -1.18 22.04
N THR A 288 5.23 -1.60 21.70
CA THR A 288 6.45 -1.29 22.46
C THR A 288 7.33 -0.27 21.75
N SER A 289 7.46 -0.35 20.42
CA SER A 289 8.27 0.59 19.63
C SER A 289 7.69 2.01 19.66
N PRO A 290 8.54 3.05 19.72
CA PRO A 290 8.11 4.44 19.77
C PRO A 290 7.20 4.83 18.61
N LEU A 291 7.56 4.43 17.38
CA LEU A 291 6.80 4.75 16.17
C LEU A 291 5.38 4.17 16.20
N LEU A 292 5.23 2.89 16.57
CA LEU A 292 3.91 2.25 16.65
C LEU A 292 3.06 2.81 17.81
N LYS A 293 3.68 3.22 18.92
CA LYS A 293 2.99 3.93 19.99
C LYS A 293 2.44 5.28 19.53
N ASP A 294 3.25 6.07 18.81
CA ASP A 294 2.80 7.35 18.23
C ASP A 294 1.62 7.13 17.29
N LEU A 295 1.73 6.16 16.37
CA LEU A 295 0.64 5.81 15.46
C LEU A 295 -0.63 5.38 16.22
N SER A 296 -0.52 4.60 17.30
CA SER A 296 -1.66 4.19 18.13
C SER A 296 -2.33 5.37 18.83
N VAL A 297 -1.55 6.32 19.36
CA VAL A 297 -2.07 7.54 20.00
C VAL A 297 -2.83 8.40 18.98
N ARG A 298 -2.23 8.63 17.81
CA ARG A 298 -2.85 9.37 16.71
C ARG A 298 -4.10 8.67 16.16
N ALA A 299 -4.08 7.34 16.09
CA ALA A 299 -5.24 6.54 15.70
C ALA A 299 -6.41 6.69 16.67
N LYS A 300 -6.15 6.78 17.97
CA LYS A 300 -7.19 6.98 19.00
C LYS A 300 -7.92 8.31 18.83
N GLU A 301 -7.21 9.38 18.52
CA GLU A 301 -7.81 10.68 18.22
C GLU A 301 -8.64 10.62 16.94
N ALA A 302 -8.09 10.01 15.88
CA ALA A 302 -8.71 9.86 14.58
C ALA A 302 -9.99 9.00 14.61
N ASP A 303 -10.00 7.88 15.33
CA ASP A 303 -11.12 6.93 15.39
C ASP A 303 -12.42 7.61 15.81
N VAL A 304 -12.40 8.38 16.90
CA VAL A 304 -13.58 9.08 17.40
C VAL A 304 -14.13 10.06 16.36
N LYS A 305 -13.25 10.79 15.67
CA LYS A 305 -13.63 11.80 14.70
C LYS A 305 -14.13 11.18 13.38
N VAL A 306 -13.47 10.15 12.90
CA VAL A 306 -13.87 9.44 11.67
C VAL A 306 -15.19 8.69 11.89
N LYS A 307 -15.39 8.03 13.03
CA LYS A 307 -16.68 7.42 13.41
C LYS A 307 -17.80 8.44 13.48
N SER A 308 -17.53 9.61 14.05
CA SER A 308 -18.51 10.70 14.08
C SER A 308 -18.90 11.13 12.67
N LEU A 309 -17.95 11.29 11.75
CA LEU A 309 -18.24 11.61 10.35
C LEU A 309 -19.05 10.49 9.67
N ALA A 310 -18.66 9.23 9.82
CA ALA A 310 -19.38 8.09 9.25
C ALA A 310 -20.84 8.04 9.75
N SER A 311 -21.06 8.31 11.04
CA SER A 311 -22.40 8.39 11.65
C SER A 311 -23.21 9.55 11.06
N LEU A 312 -22.62 10.74 10.91
CA LEU A 312 -23.29 11.89 10.29
C LEU A 312 -23.67 11.60 8.84
N VAL A 313 -22.79 10.97 8.06
CA VAL A 313 -23.07 10.56 6.67
C VAL A 313 -24.17 9.51 6.62
N SER A 314 -24.14 8.53 7.52
CA SER A 314 -25.19 7.50 7.63
C SER A 314 -26.54 8.11 7.96
N THR A 315 -26.57 9.08 8.90
CA THR A 315 -27.78 9.82 9.25
C THR A 315 -28.30 10.62 8.06
N PHE A 316 -27.43 11.32 7.35
CA PHE A 316 -27.80 12.10 6.17
C PHE A 316 -28.35 11.24 5.03
N ASN A 317 -27.86 10.00 4.87
CA ASN A 317 -28.38 9.05 3.89
C ASN A 317 -29.82 8.59 4.16
N ALA A 318 -30.34 8.77 5.38
CA ALA A 318 -31.74 8.47 5.71
C ALA A 318 -32.74 9.34 4.92
N ARG A 319 -32.29 10.49 4.36
CA ARG A 319 -33.10 11.34 3.47
C ARG A 319 -33.56 10.64 2.18
N LEU A 320 -32.87 9.58 1.75
CA LEU A 320 -33.25 8.80 0.57
C LEU A 320 -34.57 8.02 0.78
N ASN A 321 -34.99 7.82 2.02
CA ASN A 321 -36.30 7.27 2.32
C ASN A 321 -37.36 8.36 2.20
N ALA A 322 -38.32 8.19 1.28
CA ALA A 322 -39.36 9.19 0.98
C ALA A 322 -40.17 9.58 2.24
N MET A 323 -40.48 8.60 3.12
CA MET A 323 -41.20 8.87 4.37
C MET A 323 -40.35 9.72 5.33
N THR A 324 -39.08 9.36 5.53
CA THR A 324 -38.16 10.16 6.36
C THR A 324 -38.03 11.57 5.80
N ASN A 325 -37.87 11.70 4.48
CA ASN A 325 -37.72 13.00 3.84
C ASN A 325 -38.98 13.86 4.07
N LEU A 326 -40.16 13.31 3.80
CA LEU A 326 -41.41 14.07 3.92
C LEU A 326 -41.70 14.48 5.40
N PHE A 327 -41.76 13.49 6.29
CA PHE A 327 -42.20 13.77 7.69
C PHE A 327 -41.11 14.44 8.52
N VAL A 328 -39.86 13.97 8.43
CA VAL A 328 -38.81 14.48 9.31
C VAL A 328 -38.36 15.88 8.88
N ASN A 329 -38.35 16.18 7.57
CA ASN A 329 -38.08 17.54 7.09
C ASN A 329 -39.19 18.52 7.47
N SER A 330 -40.48 18.10 7.42
CA SER A 330 -41.61 18.95 7.84
C SER A 330 -41.58 19.33 9.32
N LEU A 331 -40.97 18.49 10.16
CA LEU A 331 -40.92 18.68 11.60
C LEU A 331 -39.61 19.27 12.10
N LEU A 332 -38.48 18.88 11.48
CA LEU A 332 -37.14 19.08 12.06
C LEU A 332 -36.16 19.77 11.11
N MET A 333 -36.52 20.14 9.87
CA MET A 333 -35.57 20.63 8.87
C MET A 333 -34.35 19.69 8.72
N PHE A 334 -34.59 18.39 8.74
CA PHE A 334 -33.61 17.32 8.90
C PHE A 334 -32.40 17.45 7.96
N ASP A 335 -32.63 17.67 6.67
CA ASP A 335 -31.56 17.80 5.68
C ASP A 335 -30.62 18.98 6.00
N LEU A 336 -31.20 20.12 6.41
CA LEU A 336 -30.43 21.32 6.76
C LEU A 336 -29.65 21.11 8.06
N GLN A 337 -30.24 20.39 9.04
CA GLN A 337 -29.52 20.03 10.26
C GLN A 337 -28.33 19.08 9.97
N CYS A 338 -28.51 18.09 9.08
CA CYS A 338 -27.45 17.18 8.67
C CYS A 338 -26.32 17.94 7.98
N VAL A 339 -26.63 18.79 7.00
CA VAL A 339 -25.61 19.60 6.30
C VAL A 339 -24.89 20.53 7.28
N TYR A 340 -25.61 21.21 8.18
CA TYR A 340 -25.00 22.07 9.20
C TYR A 340 -24.00 21.31 10.09
N ARG A 341 -24.39 20.12 10.57
CA ARG A 341 -23.52 19.27 11.40
C ARG A 341 -22.28 18.77 10.61
N LEU A 342 -22.45 18.41 9.35
CA LEU A 342 -21.35 18.00 8.47
C LEU A 342 -20.38 19.17 8.18
N GLU A 343 -20.91 20.38 7.94
CA GLU A 343 -20.09 21.58 7.75
C GLU A 343 -19.34 21.96 9.04
N LYS A 344 -20.00 21.82 10.20
CA LYS A 344 -19.35 22.01 11.51
C LYS A 344 -18.19 21.04 11.68
N TRP A 345 -18.44 19.74 11.45
CA TRP A 345 -17.41 18.72 11.56
C TRP A 345 -16.23 19.03 10.63
N LYS A 346 -16.52 19.43 9.38
CA LYS A 346 -15.51 19.81 8.40
C LYS A 346 -14.67 20.99 8.89
N HIS A 347 -15.28 22.02 9.40
CA HIS A 347 -14.56 23.20 9.92
C HIS A 347 -13.61 22.84 11.06
N GLU A 348 -14.04 21.93 11.94
CA GLU A 348 -13.25 21.51 13.10
C GLU A 348 -12.13 20.52 12.77
N ASN A 349 -12.23 19.73 11.66
CA ASN A 349 -11.38 18.57 11.45
C ASN A 349 -10.72 18.50 10.05
N SER A 350 -10.96 19.46 9.17
CA SER A 350 -10.46 19.39 7.78
C SER A 350 -8.93 19.34 7.67
N SER A 351 -8.21 20.04 8.54
CA SER A 351 -6.75 20.05 8.59
C SER A 351 -6.16 18.69 9.00
N ASN A 352 -6.90 17.92 9.80
CA ASN A 352 -6.40 16.70 10.41
C ASN A 352 -6.73 15.44 9.60
N LEU A 353 -7.77 15.48 8.74
CA LEU A 353 -8.23 14.29 8.02
C LEU A 353 -7.11 13.65 7.18
N LYS A 354 -6.31 14.47 6.48
CA LYS A 354 -5.16 13.96 5.72
C LYS A 354 -4.18 13.21 6.62
N SER A 355 -3.82 13.81 7.77
CA SER A 355 -2.91 13.20 8.75
C SER A 355 -3.46 11.87 9.28
N TRP A 356 -4.78 11.74 9.48
CA TRP A 356 -5.39 10.48 9.94
C TRP A 356 -5.33 9.38 8.87
N LEU A 357 -5.50 9.73 7.59
CA LEU A 357 -5.32 8.78 6.49
C LEU A 357 -3.85 8.36 6.35
N ASP A 358 -2.90 9.28 6.61
CA ASP A 358 -1.49 8.97 6.61
C ASP A 358 -1.10 7.97 7.72
N VAL A 359 -1.77 8.01 8.90
CA VAL A 359 -1.60 7.02 9.98
C VAL A 359 -1.95 5.60 9.50
N ILE A 360 -3.06 5.45 8.79
CA ILE A 360 -3.48 4.14 8.24
C ILE A 360 -2.45 3.64 7.22
N SER A 361 -2.06 4.51 6.28
CA SER A 361 -1.10 4.17 5.22
C SER A 361 0.25 3.75 5.79
N GLU A 362 0.72 4.46 6.82
CA GLU A 362 1.97 4.16 7.50
C GLU A 362 1.91 2.80 8.20
N ALA A 363 0.81 2.54 8.92
CA ALA A 363 0.60 1.26 9.58
C ALA A 363 0.54 0.08 8.59
N GLU A 364 -0.12 0.25 7.43
CA GLU A 364 -0.16 -0.76 6.37
C GLU A 364 1.24 -1.07 5.81
N VAL A 365 2.05 -0.02 5.58
CA VAL A 365 3.44 -0.19 5.14
C VAL A 365 4.25 -0.95 6.17
N LEU A 366 4.18 -0.55 7.45
CA LEU A 366 4.91 -1.23 8.52
C LEU A 366 4.44 -2.69 8.72
N CYS A 367 3.15 -2.96 8.59
CA CYS A 367 2.61 -4.33 8.59
C CYS A 367 3.16 -5.15 7.41
N SER A 368 3.30 -4.54 6.24
CA SER A 368 3.90 -5.18 5.07
C SER A 368 5.36 -5.54 5.31
N LEU A 369 6.16 -4.61 5.88
CA LEU A 369 7.55 -4.86 6.25
C LEU A 369 7.66 -5.97 7.32
N GLY A 370 6.77 -5.95 8.33
CA GLY A 370 6.71 -7.00 9.36
C GLY A 370 6.33 -8.37 8.80
N THR A 371 5.43 -8.42 7.80
CA THR A 371 5.06 -9.67 7.12
C THR A 371 6.23 -10.18 6.26
N PHE A 372 6.90 -9.29 5.53
CA PHE A 372 8.08 -9.63 4.75
C PHE A 372 9.19 -10.19 5.65
N SER A 373 9.43 -9.58 6.80
CA SER A 373 10.38 -10.07 7.79
C SER A 373 10.01 -11.46 8.35
N PHE A 374 8.73 -11.70 8.63
CA PHE A 374 8.24 -12.98 9.11
C PHE A 374 8.42 -14.11 8.08
N ASN A 375 8.16 -13.81 6.81
CA ASN A 375 8.25 -14.77 5.71
C ASN A 375 9.69 -15.07 5.27
N HIS A 376 10.67 -14.23 5.67
CA HIS A 376 12.08 -14.38 5.30
C HIS A 376 12.98 -14.42 6.57
N PRO A 377 12.88 -15.48 7.38
CA PRO A 377 13.59 -15.55 8.66
C PRO A 377 15.12 -15.66 8.54
N SER A 378 15.66 -15.96 7.36
CA SER A 378 17.09 -15.95 7.04
C SER A 378 17.64 -14.54 6.73
N PHE A 379 16.74 -13.57 6.44
CA PHE A 379 17.13 -12.20 6.12
C PHE A 379 17.45 -11.41 7.41
N ASN A 380 18.31 -10.41 7.30
CA ASN A 380 18.76 -9.62 8.45
C ASN A 380 18.47 -8.13 8.26
N TYR A 381 18.36 -7.41 9.38
CA TYR A 381 18.24 -5.95 9.35
C TYR A 381 19.60 -5.32 9.02
N PRO A 382 19.63 -4.41 8.04
CA PRO A 382 20.85 -3.71 7.65
C PRO A 382 21.28 -2.68 8.68
N VAL A 383 22.57 -2.32 8.65
CA VAL A 383 23.14 -1.21 9.42
C VAL A 383 23.27 0.01 8.49
N ILE A 384 22.71 1.14 8.91
CA ILE A 384 22.82 2.41 8.18
C ILE A 384 24.07 3.14 8.67
N GLU A 385 24.92 3.49 7.72
CA GLU A 385 26.20 4.16 7.96
C GLU A 385 26.17 5.61 7.55
N THR A 386 27.00 6.43 8.19
CA THR A 386 27.23 7.83 7.80
C THR A 386 28.30 7.96 6.72
N GLU A 387 29.21 7.00 6.65
CA GLU A 387 30.26 6.96 5.65
C GLU A 387 29.76 6.35 4.33
N LEU A 388 30.43 6.72 3.23
CA LEU A 388 30.14 6.17 1.91
C LEU A 388 30.75 4.75 1.78
N ILE A 389 30.07 3.77 2.38
CA ILE A 389 30.47 2.36 2.40
C ILE A 389 29.26 1.48 2.11
N VAL A 390 29.44 0.48 1.23
CA VAL A 390 28.50 -0.63 1.04
C VAL A 390 29.26 -1.93 1.25
N GLU A 391 28.89 -2.66 2.30
CA GLU A 391 29.42 -3.96 2.62
C GLU A 391 28.27 -4.97 2.69
N ALA A 392 28.38 -6.05 1.92
CA ALA A 392 27.43 -7.14 1.95
C ALA A 392 28.18 -8.48 2.09
N LYS A 393 27.71 -9.34 3.00
CA LYS A 393 28.19 -10.71 3.16
C LYS A 393 27.05 -11.68 2.93
N GLU A 394 27.35 -12.73 2.17
CA GLU A 394 26.37 -13.74 1.78
C GLU A 394 25.08 -13.07 1.26
N MET A 395 25.22 -12.15 0.31
CA MET A 395 24.11 -11.39 -0.28
C MET A 395 23.51 -12.14 -1.46
N GLY A 396 22.22 -12.45 -1.38
CA GLY A 396 21.41 -13.01 -2.43
C GLY A 396 20.41 -12.03 -3.05
N HIS A 397 19.63 -12.50 -4.01
CA HIS A 397 18.51 -11.75 -4.57
C HIS A 397 17.21 -12.11 -3.85
N PRO A 398 16.48 -11.16 -3.23
CA PRO A 398 15.34 -11.46 -2.37
C PRO A 398 14.14 -12.11 -3.10
N LEU A 399 14.09 -12.07 -4.42
CA LEU A 399 13.03 -12.68 -5.23
C LEU A 399 13.45 -14.02 -5.88
N ILE A 400 14.67 -14.47 -5.68
CA ILE A 400 15.12 -15.80 -6.13
C ILE A 400 14.90 -16.79 -5.00
N ASN A 401 14.40 -17.99 -5.35
CA ASN A 401 14.19 -19.05 -4.37
C ASN A 401 15.51 -19.36 -3.62
N GLU A 402 15.44 -19.48 -2.30
CA GLU A 402 16.62 -19.72 -1.43
C GLU A 402 17.48 -20.92 -1.88
N LYS A 403 16.85 -21.96 -2.47
CA LYS A 403 17.56 -23.15 -2.95
C LYS A 403 18.35 -22.91 -4.25
N GLU A 404 17.99 -21.89 -5.01
CA GLU A 404 18.60 -21.54 -6.30
C GLU A 404 19.48 -20.29 -6.19
N CYS A 405 19.35 -19.56 -5.10
CA CYS A 405 20.06 -18.31 -4.87
C CYS A 405 21.53 -18.60 -4.54
N VAL A 406 22.42 -17.91 -5.24
CA VAL A 406 23.86 -17.98 -4.96
C VAL A 406 24.30 -16.68 -4.32
N ASP A 407 24.75 -16.78 -3.08
CA ASP A 407 25.17 -15.63 -2.28
C ASP A 407 26.55 -15.12 -2.69
N ASN A 408 26.75 -13.81 -2.59
CA ASN A 408 28.00 -13.15 -2.93
C ASN A 408 28.39 -12.10 -1.89
N ASP A 409 29.69 -11.92 -1.70
CA ASP A 409 30.29 -10.90 -0.85
C ASP A 409 30.77 -9.72 -1.66
N ILE A 410 30.59 -8.50 -1.14
CA ILE A 410 31.16 -7.31 -1.73
C ILE A 410 31.46 -6.26 -0.65
N LEU A 411 32.59 -5.55 -0.85
CA LEU A 411 32.95 -4.36 -0.06
C LEU A 411 33.33 -3.24 -1.02
N ILE A 412 32.61 -2.14 -0.93
CA ILE A 412 32.85 -0.89 -1.68
C ILE A 412 32.94 0.24 -0.65
N ASP A 413 34.04 0.95 -0.64
CA ASP A 413 34.31 2.06 0.27
C ASP A 413 34.71 3.33 -0.51
N ARG A 414 34.89 4.43 0.20
CA ARG A 414 35.27 5.71 -0.39
C ARG A 414 36.56 5.64 -1.21
N ASN A 415 37.50 4.77 -0.85
CA ASN A 415 38.77 4.62 -1.55
C ASN A 415 38.63 3.77 -2.80
N ARG A 416 37.64 2.83 -2.81
CA ARG A 416 37.35 1.89 -3.90
C ARG A 416 35.93 2.04 -4.35
N SER A 417 35.63 3.24 -4.84
CA SER A 417 34.23 3.65 -5.09
C SER A 417 33.68 3.18 -6.44
N VAL A 418 34.54 2.74 -7.37
CA VAL A 418 34.12 2.23 -8.68
C VAL A 418 34.46 0.74 -8.79
N VAL A 419 33.47 -0.09 -9.04
CA VAL A 419 33.60 -1.53 -9.25
C VAL A 419 33.27 -1.85 -10.71
N ILE A 420 34.18 -2.55 -11.39
CA ILE A 420 33.98 -3.06 -12.75
C ILE A 420 33.80 -4.57 -12.65
N ILE A 421 32.66 -5.06 -13.18
CA ILE A 421 32.34 -6.50 -13.19
C ILE A 421 32.38 -7.01 -14.62
N THR A 422 33.33 -7.90 -14.90
CA THR A 422 33.47 -8.52 -16.21
C THR A 422 32.91 -9.95 -16.22
N GLY A 423 32.62 -10.48 -17.39
CA GLY A 423 32.14 -11.86 -17.55
C GLY A 423 31.29 -12.04 -18.80
N ALA A 424 31.05 -13.28 -19.17
CA ALA A 424 30.21 -13.63 -20.31
C ALA A 424 28.73 -13.25 -20.06
N ASN A 425 27.93 -13.22 -21.14
CA ASN A 425 26.48 -13.10 -20.99
C ASN A 425 25.95 -14.35 -20.26
N MET A 426 24.86 -14.18 -19.50
CA MET A 426 24.25 -15.21 -18.64
C MET A 426 25.10 -15.62 -17.41
N ALA A 427 26.29 -15.04 -17.18
CA ALA A 427 27.14 -15.41 -16.04
C ALA A 427 26.66 -14.83 -14.69
N GLY A 428 25.60 -14.00 -14.66
CA GLY A 428 25.03 -13.48 -13.43
C GLY A 428 25.29 -11.99 -13.15
N LYS A 429 25.99 -11.25 -14.04
CA LYS A 429 26.32 -9.83 -13.86
C LYS A 429 25.10 -8.95 -13.56
N SER A 430 24.11 -8.97 -14.44
CA SER A 430 22.88 -8.14 -14.29
C SER A 430 22.06 -8.55 -13.08
N THR A 431 22.02 -9.85 -12.75
CA THR A 431 21.36 -10.35 -11.54
C THR A 431 22.03 -9.83 -10.26
N PHE A 432 23.37 -9.80 -10.25
CA PHE A 432 24.12 -9.24 -9.12
C PHE A 432 23.87 -7.74 -8.93
N LEU A 433 23.84 -6.95 -10.03
CA LEU A 433 23.48 -5.53 -9.96
C LEU A 433 22.07 -5.34 -9.38
N ARG A 434 21.12 -6.17 -9.81
CA ARG A 434 19.76 -6.14 -9.25
C ARG A 434 19.75 -6.55 -7.79
N SER A 435 20.50 -7.58 -7.40
CA SER A 435 20.58 -8.04 -6.01
C SER A 435 21.03 -6.92 -5.08
N ILE A 436 22.12 -6.23 -5.39
CA ILE A 436 22.62 -5.15 -4.55
C ILE A 436 21.68 -3.93 -4.57
N GLY A 437 21.08 -3.59 -5.72
CA GLY A 437 20.15 -2.49 -5.85
C GLY A 437 18.87 -2.72 -5.04
N VAL A 438 18.26 -3.90 -5.16
CA VAL A 438 17.03 -4.25 -4.42
C VAL A 438 17.28 -4.32 -2.91
N ASN A 439 18.39 -4.92 -2.47
CA ASN A 439 18.76 -4.94 -1.04
C ASN A 439 19.02 -3.53 -0.49
N LEU A 440 19.62 -2.64 -1.27
CA LEU A 440 19.79 -1.23 -0.87
C LEU A 440 18.44 -0.53 -0.72
N ILE A 441 17.48 -0.75 -1.62
CA ILE A 441 16.12 -0.19 -1.50
C ILE A 441 15.43 -0.72 -0.24
N LEU A 442 15.51 -2.02 0.01
CA LEU A 442 14.97 -2.63 1.24
C LEU A 442 15.60 -2.01 2.48
N ALA A 443 16.93 -1.86 2.51
CA ALA A 443 17.68 -1.26 3.61
C ALA A 443 17.22 0.16 3.90
N LEU A 444 17.11 1.01 2.88
CA LEU A 444 16.69 2.40 3.03
C LEU A 444 15.22 2.57 3.44
N ASN A 445 14.42 1.52 3.34
CA ASN A 445 13.04 1.49 3.83
C ASN A 445 12.88 0.87 5.23
N GLY A 446 13.97 0.41 5.86
CA GLY A 446 13.93 -0.25 7.16
C GLY A 446 13.41 -1.71 7.10
N ALA A 447 13.44 -2.33 5.92
CA ALA A 447 13.13 -3.75 5.75
C ALA A 447 14.34 -4.64 6.05
N VAL A 448 14.10 -5.94 6.23
CA VAL A 448 15.16 -6.95 6.19
C VAL A 448 15.71 -7.11 4.78
N VAL A 449 16.98 -7.47 4.65
CA VAL A 449 17.69 -7.68 3.40
C VAL A 449 18.13 -9.12 3.23
N CYS A 450 18.21 -9.60 2.00
CA CYS A 450 18.68 -10.93 1.67
C CYS A 450 20.21 -10.99 1.76
N ALA A 451 20.73 -10.95 2.98
CA ALA A 451 22.16 -11.03 3.28
C ALA A 451 22.38 -11.45 4.74
N LYS A 452 23.51 -12.07 5.01
CA LYS A 452 23.94 -12.35 6.39
C LYS A 452 24.29 -11.06 7.15
N SER A 453 24.93 -10.10 6.47
CA SER A 453 25.13 -8.75 6.97
C SER A 453 25.14 -7.77 5.80
N PHE A 454 24.56 -6.60 6.02
CA PHE A 454 24.50 -5.52 5.02
C PHE A 454 24.68 -4.17 5.71
N ARG A 455 25.63 -3.37 5.21
CA ARG A 455 25.90 -2.01 5.69
C ARG A 455 25.84 -1.06 4.51
N CYS A 456 25.15 0.05 4.63
CA CYS A 456 25.03 1.01 3.54
C CYS A 456 24.79 2.44 4.06
N PRO A 457 25.16 3.46 3.27
CA PRO A 457 24.83 4.85 3.57
C PRO A 457 23.40 5.18 3.11
N ILE A 458 22.87 6.30 3.57
CA ILE A 458 21.68 6.91 2.96
C ILE A 458 22.11 7.57 1.66
N ILE A 459 21.70 7.01 0.53
CA ILE A 459 22.18 7.43 -0.78
C ILE A 459 21.09 7.29 -1.84
N GLN A 460 21.05 8.22 -2.79
CA GLN A 460 20.15 8.13 -3.94
C GLN A 460 20.71 7.16 -4.98
N MET A 461 19.81 6.36 -5.56
CA MET A 461 20.17 5.39 -6.58
C MET A 461 19.86 5.89 -7.99
N ARG A 462 20.75 5.55 -8.92
CA ARG A 462 20.56 5.71 -10.35
C ARG A 462 21.00 4.42 -11.05
N SER A 463 20.27 4.00 -12.08
CA SER A 463 20.65 2.82 -12.85
C SER A 463 20.59 3.09 -14.35
N GLY A 464 21.30 2.32 -15.14
CA GLY A 464 21.27 2.29 -16.59
C GLY A 464 21.47 0.85 -17.05
N MET A 465 20.43 0.02 -16.92
CA MET A 465 20.48 -1.41 -17.24
C MET A 465 19.59 -1.76 -18.43
N ARG A 466 18.41 -1.15 -18.49
CA ARG A 466 17.45 -1.29 -19.59
C ARG A 466 17.24 0.06 -20.25
N THR A 467 17.31 0.12 -21.55
CA THR A 467 16.93 1.30 -22.32
C THR A 467 15.73 0.90 -23.17
N ALA A 468 14.62 1.63 -23.05
CA ALA A 468 13.45 1.42 -23.88
C ALA A 468 13.55 2.30 -25.13
N ASP A 469 13.33 1.72 -26.30
CA ASP A 469 13.06 2.49 -27.51
C ASP A 469 11.70 3.18 -27.38
N SER A 470 11.65 4.47 -27.57
CA SER A 470 10.40 5.21 -27.66
C SER A 470 10.19 5.72 -29.08
N LEU A 471 9.42 4.98 -29.86
CA LEU A 471 8.98 5.43 -31.18
C LEU A 471 8.12 6.72 -31.10
N LYS A 472 7.50 6.96 -29.96
CA LYS A 472 6.68 8.16 -29.72
C LYS A 472 7.50 9.44 -29.58
N ASP A 473 8.70 9.35 -29.00
CA ASP A 473 9.54 10.52 -28.72
C ASP A 473 10.59 10.77 -29.81
N HIS A 474 10.58 9.98 -30.90
CA HIS A 474 11.57 10.04 -31.99
C HIS A 474 13.03 10.01 -31.51
N GLN A 475 13.29 9.39 -30.34
CA GLN A 475 14.63 9.26 -29.78
C GLN A 475 15.20 7.90 -30.12
N SER A 476 16.41 7.90 -30.69
CA SER A 476 17.13 6.65 -30.85
C SER A 476 17.55 6.09 -29.49
N TYR A 477 17.62 4.78 -29.38
CA TYR A 477 18.12 4.04 -28.21
C TYR A 477 19.38 4.68 -27.61
N PHE A 478 20.35 5.00 -28.46
CA PHE A 478 21.61 5.61 -28.07
C PHE A 478 21.42 7.00 -27.43
N TYR A 479 20.54 7.83 -27.99
CA TYR A 479 20.30 9.17 -27.47
C TYR A 479 19.60 9.13 -26.09
N ALA A 480 18.69 8.21 -25.90
CA ALA A 480 18.03 8.00 -24.60
C ALA A 480 19.04 7.56 -23.52
N GLU A 481 19.96 6.65 -23.88
CA GLU A 481 21.06 6.23 -22.99
C GLU A 481 21.99 7.40 -22.64
N LEU A 482 22.39 8.22 -23.62
CA LEU A 482 23.20 9.42 -23.36
C LEU A 482 22.52 10.43 -22.45
N ASN A 483 21.22 10.67 -22.62
CA ASN A 483 20.45 11.55 -21.74
C ASN A 483 20.44 11.04 -20.30
N ARG A 484 20.30 9.73 -20.11
CA ARG A 484 20.34 9.09 -18.78
C ARG A 484 21.70 9.27 -18.12
N LEU A 485 22.79 8.99 -18.85
CA LEU A 485 24.15 9.22 -18.37
C LEU A 485 24.43 10.71 -18.08
N LYS A 486 23.93 11.61 -18.93
CA LYS A 486 24.03 13.05 -18.70
C LYS A 486 23.36 13.46 -17.40
N THR A 487 22.13 12.98 -17.13
CA THR A 487 21.41 13.27 -15.89
C THR A 487 22.23 12.82 -14.67
N ILE A 488 22.79 11.62 -14.69
CA ILE A 488 23.68 11.11 -13.63
C ILE A 488 24.88 12.06 -13.42
N MET A 489 25.55 12.43 -14.51
CA MET A 489 26.73 13.31 -14.44
C MET A 489 26.39 14.72 -13.97
N ASP A 490 25.24 15.27 -14.35
CA ASP A 490 24.81 16.59 -13.91
C ASP A 490 24.50 16.60 -12.39
N GLU A 491 23.90 15.53 -11.85
CA GLU A 491 23.69 15.37 -10.41
C GLU A 491 25.00 15.21 -9.64
N LEU A 492 25.96 14.45 -10.16
CA LEU A 492 27.29 14.29 -9.55
C LEU A 492 28.07 15.62 -9.52
N ARG A 493 27.97 16.45 -10.56
CA ARG A 493 28.56 17.80 -10.59
C ARG A 493 27.98 18.71 -9.50
N LEU A 494 26.74 18.48 -9.06
CA LEU A 494 26.12 19.14 -7.91
C LEU A 494 26.61 18.57 -6.57
N LYS A 495 27.61 17.68 -6.57
CA LYS A 495 28.20 17.00 -5.40
C LYS A 495 27.19 16.18 -4.59
N LYS A 496 26.12 15.69 -5.21
CA LYS A 496 25.19 14.75 -4.59
C LYS A 496 25.81 13.35 -4.61
N PRO A 497 25.95 12.68 -3.46
CA PRO A 497 26.44 11.30 -3.46
C PRO A 497 25.40 10.39 -4.12
N LEU A 498 25.84 9.57 -5.07
CA LEU A 498 24.97 8.65 -5.82
C LEU A 498 25.47 7.21 -5.75
N PHE A 499 24.52 6.27 -5.67
CA PHE A 499 24.75 4.85 -5.92
C PHE A 499 24.34 4.54 -7.37
N ILE A 500 25.29 4.11 -8.20
CA ILE A 500 25.12 4.02 -9.65
C ILE A 500 25.29 2.57 -10.08
N LEU A 501 24.30 2.04 -10.80
CA LEU A 501 24.32 0.69 -11.39
C LEU A 501 24.24 0.80 -12.92
N LEU A 502 25.26 0.38 -13.62
CA LEU A 502 25.31 0.41 -15.09
C LEU A 502 25.55 -0.99 -15.64
N ASP A 503 24.76 -1.38 -16.62
CA ASP A 503 24.91 -2.68 -17.32
C ASP A 503 25.12 -2.47 -18.80
N GLU A 504 26.37 -2.70 -19.25
CA GLU A 504 26.80 -2.52 -20.64
C GLU A 504 26.52 -1.12 -21.21
N ILE A 505 27.30 -0.14 -20.80
CA ILE A 505 27.18 1.25 -21.23
C ILE A 505 27.50 1.43 -22.72
N LEU A 506 26.78 2.39 -23.36
CA LEU A 506 26.96 2.81 -24.77
C LEU A 506 26.76 1.67 -25.77
N LYS A 507 25.66 0.92 -25.62
CA LYS A 507 25.30 -0.21 -26.51
C LYS A 507 24.99 0.21 -27.96
N GLY A 508 24.55 1.45 -28.17
CA GLY A 508 24.02 1.92 -29.44
C GLY A 508 25.05 2.55 -30.41
N THR A 509 26.38 2.40 -30.17
CA THR A 509 27.42 2.99 -31.01
C THR A 509 28.44 1.94 -31.46
N ASN A 510 29.40 2.34 -32.32
CA ASN A 510 30.49 1.47 -32.77
C ASN A 510 31.44 1.11 -31.61
N SER A 511 32.21 0.02 -31.76
CA SER A 511 33.06 -0.53 -30.71
C SER A 511 34.14 0.43 -30.22
N THR A 512 34.70 1.26 -31.08
CA THR A 512 35.75 2.21 -30.73
C THR A 512 35.22 3.37 -29.90
N ASP A 513 34.11 3.98 -30.33
CA ASP A 513 33.47 5.06 -29.59
C ASP A 513 32.88 4.58 -28.25
N LYS A 514 32.33 3.34 -28.24
CA LYS A 514 31.88 2.68 -27.01
C LYS A 514 33.02 2.58 -25.99
N GLN A 515 34.17 2.05 -26.39
CA GLN A 515 35.33 1.86 -25.54
C GLN A 515 35.87 3.21 -25.02
N LEU A 516 36.09 4.18 -25.90
CA LEU A 516 36.64 5.50 -25.54
C LEU A 516 35.65 6.26 -24.59
N GLY A 517 34.37 6.26 -24.93
CA GLY A 517 33.34 6.87 -24.14
C GLY A 517 33.20 6.23 -22.76
N SER A 518 33.22 4.91 -22.67
CA SER A 518 33.13 4.18 -21.41
C SER A 518 34.33 4.44 -20.50
N ILE A 519 35.57 4.45 -21.07
CA ILE A 519 36.77 4.81 -20.32
C ILE A 519 36.69 6.26 -19.79
N ALA A 520 36.24 7.20 -20.63
CA ALA A 520 36.09 8.60 -20.21
C ALA A 520 35.05 8.74 -19.11
N LEU A 521 33.91 8.03 -19.20
CA LEU A 521 32.87 8.04 -18.17
C LEU A 521 33.41 7.51 -16.83
N VAL A 522 34.08 6.35 -16.83
CA VAL A 522 34.65 5.77 -15.61
C VAL A 522 35.65 6.72 -14.95
N LYS A 523 36.52 7.37 -15.74
CA LYS A 523 37.46 8.38 -15.23
C LYS A 523 36.73 9.57 -14.59
N GLN A 524 35.59 9.97 -15.13
CA GLN A 524 34.77 11.04 -14.54
C GLN A 524 34.10 10.57 -13.22
N LEU A 525 33.56 9.36 -13.16
CA LEU A 525 32.93 8.80 -11.96
C LEU A 525 33.90 8.77 -10.77
N VAL A 526 35.17 8.41 -11.03
CA VAL A 526 36.24 8.41 -10.01
C VAL A 526 36.47 9.77 -9.36
N LEU A 527 36.20 10.87 -10.07
CA LEU A 527 36.40 12.23 -9.57
C LEU A 527 35.25 12.75 -8.66
N HIS A 528 34.16 12.03 -8.57
CA HIS A 528 32.96 12.46 -7.85
C HIS A 528 32.64 11.55 -6.65
N PRO A 529 31.92 12.05 -5.63
CA PRO A 529 31.49 11.25 -4.50
C PRO A 529 30.35 10.30 -4.92
N CYS A 530 30.68 9.11 -5.40
CA CYS A 530 29.72 8.07 -5.79
C CYS A 530 30.22 6.70 -5.42
N ILE A 531 29.30 5.75 -5.36
CA ILE A 531 29.56 4.31 -5.46
C ILE A 531 29.01 3.88 -6.82
N ALA A 532 29.84 3.39 -7.72
CA ALA A 532 29.43 2.94 -9.04
C ALA A 532 29.80 1.47 -9.29
N ILE A 533 28.84 0.68 -9.75
CA ILE A 533 29.07 -0.71 -10.19
C ILE A 533 28.73 -0.79 -11.66
N ILE A 534 29.69 -1.19 -12.46
CA ILE A 534 29.59 -1.24 -13.92
C ILE A 534 29.82 -2.68 -14.38
N ALA A 535 28.77 -3.31 -14.90
CA ALA A 535 28.89 -4.59 -15.56
C ALA A 535 29.21 -4.40 -17.05
N THR A 536 30.19 -5.13 -17.55
CA THR A 536 30.62 -5.03 -18.94
C THR A 536 31.22 -6.34 -19.43
N HIS A 537 31.21 -6.53 -20.76
CA HIS A 537 32.00 -7.55 -21.42
C HIS A 537 33.31 -7.01 -22.02
N ASP A 538 33.53 -5.67 -21.93
CA ASP A 538 34.76 -5.04 -22.43
C ASP A 538 35.86 -5.11 -21.37
N LEU A 539 36.89 -5.92 -21.65
CA LEU A 539 38.04 -6.10 -20.76
C LEU A 539 38.95 -4.88 -20.69
N ALA A 540 38.89 -3.97 -21.69
CA ALA A 540 39.69 -2.75 -21.67
C ALA A 540 39.33 -1.79 -20.54
N LEU A 541 38.05 -1.80 -20.06
CA LEU A 541 37.67 -1.05 -18.90
C LEU A 541 38.38 -1.56 -17.62
N GLY A 542 38.64 -2.86 -17.53
CA GLY A 542 39.35 -3.44 -16.41
C GLY A 542 40.81 -3.02 -16.30
N GLU A 543 41.46 -2.65 -17.40
CA GLU A 543 42.84 -2.11 -17.39
C GLU A 543 42.94 -0.80 -16.60
N LEU A 544 41.82 -0.10 -16.38
CA LEU A 544 41.81 1.15 -15.61
C LEU A 544 42.19 0.97 -14.13
N GLU A 545 42.01 -0.21 -13.55
CA GLU A 545 42.47 -0.53 -12.19
C GLU A 545 43.96 -0.32 -12.04
N LYS A 546 44.76 -0.66 -13.04
CA LYS A 546 46.24 -0.50 -13.02
C LYS A 546 46.65 0.97 -12.84
N ASN A 547 45.88 1.88 -13.44
CA ASN A 547 46.15 3.32 -13.41
C ASN A 547 45.46 4.04 -12.25
N HIS A 548 44.45 3.41 -11.63
CA HIS A 548 43.61 3.94 -10.54
C HIS A 548 43.46 2.91 -9.41
N ALA A 549 44.52 2.21 -9.05
CA ALA A 549 44.54 1.05 -8.14
C ALA A 549 43.94 1.28 -6.74
N GLY A 550 43.78 2.54 -6.32
CA GLY A 550 43.12 2.88 -5.07
C GLY A 550 41.63 3.23 -5.18
N GLN A 551 41.08 3.38 -6.42
CA GLN A 551 39.74 3.90 -6.65
C GLN A 551 38.86 2.96 -7.47
N ILE A 552 39.46 2.11 -8.30
CA ILE A 552 38.78 1.12 -9.15
C ILE A 552 39.13 -0.28 -8.66
N ARG A 553 38.16 -1.17 -8.64
CA ARG A 553 38.34 -2.59 -8.33
C ARG A 553 37.62 -3.46 -9.35
N ASN A 554 38.32 -4.49 -9.83
CA ASN A 554 37.78 -5.45 -10.77
C ASN A 554 37.25 -6.69 -10.06
N PHE A 555 36.11 -7.16 -10.53
CA PHE A 555 35.54 -8.46 -10.24
C PHE A 555 35.10 -9.14 -11.51
N CYS A 556 34.88 -10.44 -11.45
CA CYS A 556 34.39 -11.20 -12.59
C CYS A 556 33.43 -12.32 -12.18
N PHE A 557 32.57 -12.67 -13.12
CA PHE A 557 31.83 -13.91 -13.12
C PHE A 557 32.43 -14.82 -14.21
N GLU A 558 32.85 -16.00 -13.83
CA GLU A 558 33.44 -16.95 -14.72
C GLU A 558 32.46 -18.05 -15.13
N ALA A 559 32.63 -18.54 -16.32
CA ALA A 559 31.99 -19.76 -16.79
C ALA A 559 33.02 -20.89 -16.89
N THR A 560 32.65 -22.08 -16.45
CA THR A 560 33.42 -23.29 -16.59
C THR A 560 32.81 -24.19 -17.66
N ILE A 561 33.64 -24.91 -18.39
CA ILE A 561 33.20 -25.93 -19.35
C ILE A 561 33.51 -27.28 -18.71
N GLU A 562 32.47 -27.98 -18.28
CA GLU A 562 32.55 -29.31 -17.70
C GLU A 562 31.74 -30.29 -18.55
N ASN A 563 32.36 -31.41 -18.94
CA ASN A 563 31.71 -32.45 -19.76
C ASN A 563 31.05 -31.88 -21.05
N ASP A 564 31.71 -30.96 -21.72
CA ASP A 564 31.18 -30.27 -22.89
C ASP A 564 29.88 -29.49 -22.65
N GLN A 565 29.62 -29.10 -21.39
CA GLN A 565 28.52 -28.23 -20.98
C GLN A 565 29.06 -26.97 -20.32
N LEU A 566 28.46 -25.81 -20.72
CA LEU A 566 28.75 -24.53 -20.10
C LEU A 566 28.03 -24.48 -18.76
N SER A 567 28.78 -24.32 -17.68
CA SER A 567 28.29 -24.19 -16.32
C SER A 567 28.70 -22.84 -15.74
N PHE A 568 27.80 -22.26 -14.90
CA PHE A 568 28.03 -21.01 -14.23
C PHE A 568 27.90 -21.24 -12.72
N ASP A 569 28.91 -20.86 -11.96
CA ASP A 569 28.88 -20.93 -10.49
C ASP A 569 28.21 -19.70 -9.84
N TYR A 570 27.94 -18.66 -10.63
CA TYR A 570 27.35 -17.39 -10.19
C TYR A 570 28.06 -16.73 -8.99
N LYS A 571 29.37 -17.05 -8.80
CA LYS A 571 30.20 -16.50 -7.74
C LYS A 571 31.04 -15.33 -8.24
N LEU A 572 30.96 -14.21 -7.53
CA LEU A 572 31.76 -13.01 -7.76
C LEU A 572 33.20 -13.27 -7.32
N LYS A 573 34.14 -13.17 -8.26
CA LYS A 573 35.57 -13.42 -8.02
C LYS A 573 36.38 -12.15 -8.25
N PRO A 574 37.46 -11.89 -7.51
CA PRO A 574 38.36 -10.78 -7.79
C PRO A 574 39.07 -10.93 -9.13
N GLY A 575 39.26 -9.81 -9.85
CA GLY A 575 40.01 -9.76 -11.09
C GLY A 575 39.14 -9.70 -12.34
N LEU A 576 39.73 -9.95 -13.51
CA LEU A 576 39.10 -9.90 -14.81
C LEU A 576 38.76 -11.29 -15.33
N ALA A 577 37.66 -11.42 -16.06
CA ALA A 577 37.25 -12.68 -16.69
C ALA A 577 38.29 -13.12 -17.76
N GLN A 578 38.72 -14.38 -17.66
CA GLN A 578 39.75 -14.90 -18.56
C GLN A 578 39.19 -15.55 -19.84
N LYS A 579 37.92 -15.99 -19.82
CA LYS A 579 37.30 -16.72 -20.93
C LYS A 579 35.99 -16.06 -21.37
N MET A 580 35.91 -15.77 -22.66
CA MET A 580 34.71 -15.36 -23.37
C MET A 580 34.09 -16.55 -24.07
N ASN A 581 32.82 -16.90 -23.79
CA ASN A 581 32.24 -18.19 -24.21
C ASN A 581 31.26 -18.08 -25.40
N ALA A 582 31.13 -16.91 -26.05
CA ALA A 582 30.17 -16.70 -27.14
C ALA A 582 30.46 -17.63 -28.34
N THR A 583 31.73 -17.73 -28.74
CA THR A 583 32.16 -18.60 -29.84
C THR A 583 31.89 -20.08 -29.56
N TYR A 584 32.13 -20.52 -28.33
CA TYR A 584 31.83 -21.89 -27.91
C TYR A 584 30.31 -22.18 -27.98
N LEU A 585 29.46 -21.29 -27.52
CA LEU A 585 28.00 -21.44 -27.62
C LEU A 585 27.53 -21.48 -29.07
N MET A 586 28.07 -20.62 -29.94
CA MET A 586 27.73 -20.63 -31.38
C MET A 586 28.14 -21.94 -32.05
N LYS A 587 29.29 -22.52 -31.70
CA LYS A 587 29.71 -23.85 -32.19
C LYS A 587 28.74 -24.93 -31.68
N LYS A 588 28.42 -24.93 -30.40
CA LYS A 588 27.52 -25.91 -29.79
C LYS A 588 26.10 -25.87 -30.34
N MET A 589 25.60 -24.67 -30.67
CA MET A 589 24.29 -24.47 -31.31
C MET A 589 24.30 -24.73 -32.81
N GLY A 590 25.44 -25.09 -33.40
CA GLY A 590 25.57 -25.36 -34.84
C GLY A 590 25.46 -24.09 -35.71
N ILE A 591 25.64 -22.91 -35.13
CA ILE A 591 25.61 -21.62 -35.85
C ILE A 591 26.91 -21.43 -36.64
N ILE A 592 28.02 -21.88 -36.08
CA ILE A 592 29.32 -21.91 -36.74
C ILE A 592 29.89 -23.34 -36.71
N PRO A 593 30.69 -23.75 -37.71
CA PRO A 593 31.25 -25.11 -37.74
C PRO A 593 32.18 -25.35 -36.52
N PRO A 594 32.27 -26.59 -36.02
CA PRO A 594 33.29 -26.96 -35.05
C PRO A 594 34.69 -26.84 -35.73
N ASP A 595 35.73 -26.57 -34.94
CA ASP A 595 37.12 -26.49 -35.42
C ASP A 595 37.57 -27.82 -35.97
#